data_03e6da5b41542a8f5716b16bd68a4ec6
#
_entry.id   03e6da5b41542a8f5716b16bd68a4ec6
#
_cell.length_a   1.000
_cell.length_b   1.000
_cell.length_c   1.000
_cell.angle_alpha   90.00
_cell.angle_beta   90.00
_cell.angle_gamma   90.00
#
_symmetry.space_group_name_H-M   'P 1'
#
loop_
_entity.id
_entity.type
_entity.pdbx_description
1 polymer ?
#
loop_
_entity_poly.entity_id
_entity_poly.type
_entity_poly.pdbx_seq_one_letter_code
_entity_poly.pdbx_strand_id
1 'polypeptide(L)'
;LKDTKTGDTLCDEKDQIVLEAMHFPEPVISQAVEPKTKSDQEKMGMALRKLMDEDPSLKVKYNNETGQTIMSGMGQLHLDIIIDRLQREFSVLALVGQPQVAYKETLTKKIISTGKFVQQSGGRGQYGHCVLEMQPQETPGAGVTFEDKLKGGVIPREYIQADRNGVMASAKSGILAGYPVTDVAVTLIDGSYHDVDSSELSFQMAGSIAFSDGMRKASSILLEPIMDMEVIVPDEFMVTIIGDL
;
A
#
# COMPACT_ATOMS: atom_id res chain seq x y z
N LEU A 1 -27.45 12.72 -23.71
CA LEU A 1 -25.96 12.85 -23.70
C LEU A 1 -25.39 12.70 -22.28
N LYS A 2 -25.96 11.78 -21.48
CA LYS A 2 -25.60 11.66 -20.06
C LYS A 2 -24.19 11.09 -19.84
N ASP A 3 -23.72 10.29 -20.79
CA ASP A 3 -22.45 9.57 -20.70
C ASP A 3 -21.39 10.05 -21.71
N THR A 4 -21.61 11.21 -22.33
CA THR A 4 -20.69 11.81 -23.32
C THR A 4 -19.53 12.48 -22.62
N LYS A 5 -18.31 12.22 -23.11
CA LYS A 5 -17.05 12.75 -22.58
C LYS A 5 -16.39 13.69 -23.56
N THR A 6 -15.46 14.50 -23.08
CA THR A 6 -14.61 15.33 -23.95
C THR A 6 -13.79 14.44 -24.88
N GLY A 7 -13.90 14.68 -26.18
CA GLY A 7 -13.28 13.87 -27.23
C GLY A 7 -14.21 12.89 -27.93
N ASP A 8 -15.44 12.70 -27.43
CA ASP A 8 -16.42 11.85 -28.10
C ASP A 8 -16.95 12.50 -29.36
N THR A 9 -17.15 11.71 -30.42
CA THR A 9 -17.83 12.16 -31.64
C THR A 9 -19.32 11.89 -31.53
N LEU A 10 -20.13 12.92 -31.74
CA LEU A 10 -21.59 12.81 -31.84
C LEU A 10 -21.98 12.74 -33.31
N CYS A 11 -22.68 11.68 -33.71
CA CYS A 11 -23.11 11.47 -35.07
C CYS A 11 -24.55 10.95 -35.14
N ASP A 12 -25.13 10.93 -36.36
CA ASP A 12 -26.43 10.31 -36.62
C ASP A 12 -26.28 8.78 -36.51
N GLU A 13 -27.33 8.11 -36.03
CA GLU A 13 -27.32 6.64 -35.85
C GLU A 13 -27.19 5.89 -37.20
N LYS A 14 -27.66 6.49 -38.31
CA LYS A 14 -27.64 5.90 -39.64
C LYS A 14 -26.35 6.21 -40.41
N ASP A 15 -25.76 7.39 -40.16
CA ASP A 15 -24.53 7.86 -40.79
C ASP A 15 -23.42 8.04 -39.74
N GLN A 16 -22.82 6.91 -39.33
CA GLN A 16 -21.77 6.89 -38.29
C GLN A 16 -20.45 7.37 -38.85
N ILE A 17 -20.02 8.56 -38.42
CA ILE A 17 -18.70 9.11 -38.72
C ILE A 17 -17.94 9.27 -37.42
N VAL A 18 -16.71 8.72 -37.37
CA VAL A 18 -15.78 8.92 -36.24
C VAL A 18 -14.73 9.94 -36.67
N LEU A 19 -14.69 11.07 -35.97
CA LEU A 19 -13.68 12.10 -36.19
C LEU A 19 -12.34 11.67 -35.54
N GLU A 20 -11.26 12.32 -35.96
CA GLU A 20 -9.95 12.07 -35.42
C GLU A 20 -9.92 12.26 -33.89
N ALA A 21 -9.33 11.29 -33.17
CA ALA A 21 -9.23 11.36 -31.71
C ALA A 21 -8.22 12.47 -31.31
N MET A 22 -8.62 13.28 -30.32
CA MET A 22 -7.74 14.28 -29.75
C MET A 22 -6.65 13.60 -28.90
N HIS A 23 -5.39 13.99 -29.12
CA HIS A 23 -4.27 13.59 -28.28
C HIS A 23 -4.07 14.60 -27.17
N PHE A 24 -4.25 14.16 -25.93
CA PHE A 24 -3.98 14.96 -24.75
C PHE A 24 -2.57 14.64 -24.24
N PRO A 25 -1.77 15.65 -23.89
CA PRO A 25 -0.45 15.43 -23.33
C PRO A 25 -0.56 14.76 -21.97
N GLU A 26 0.46 14.01 -21.60
CA GLU A 26 0.54 13.39 -20.29
C GLU A 26 0.72 14.45 -19.19
N PRO A 27 0.08 14.27 -18.03
CA PRO A 27 0.25 15.15 -16.89
C PRO A 27 1.70 15.24 -16.42
N VAL A 28 2.14 16.45 -16.03
CA VAL A 28 3.54 16.73 -15.65
C VAL A 28 3.76 16.91 -14.15
N ILE A 29 2.69 17.15 -13.38
CA ILE A 29 2.78 17.27 -11.92
C ILE A 29 1.70 16.45 -11.24
N SER A 30 1.97 16.06 -10.00
CA SER A 30 1.03 15.29 -9.18
C SER A 30 0.94 15.85 -7.77
N GLN A 31 -0.26 15.81 -7.21
CA GLN A 31 -0.55 16.19 -5.83
C GLN A 31 -1.42 15.11 -5.17
N ALA A 32 -1.23 14.90 -3.88
CA ALA A 32 -2.14 14.11 -3.08
C ALA A 32 -3.36 14.96 -2.71
N VAL A 33 -4.55 14.41 -2.84
CA VAL A 33 -5.80 15.05 -2.45
C VAL A 33 -6.58 14.15 -1.50
N GLU A 34 -6.93 14.70 -0.35
CA GLU A 34 -7.63 13.98 0.71
C GLU A 34 -8.89 14.72 1.13
N PRO A 35 -10.02 14.01 1.36
CA PRO A 35 -11.22 14.67 1.84
C PRO A 35 -11.03 15.12 3.29
N LYS A 36 -11.51 16.31 3.62
CA LYS A 36 -11.43 16.84 4.98
C LYS A 36 -12.29 16.05 5.98
N THR A 37 -13.36 15.42 5.51
CA THR A 37 -14.26 14.59 6.33
C THR A 37 -14.53 13.25 5.66
N LYS A 38 -14.86 12.22 6.45
CA LYS A 38 -15.24 10.90 5.92
C LYS A 38 -16.48 10.95 5.01
N SER A 39 -17.43 11.84 5.29
CA SER A 39 -18.63 12.02 4.46
C SER A 39 -18.31 12.59 3.08
N ASP A 40 -17.18 13.28 2.93
CA ASP A 40 -16.77 13.87 1.66
C ASP A 40 -15.99 12.89 0.78
N GLN A 41 -15.59 11.74 1.30
CA GLN A 41 -14.77 10.76 0.56
C GLN A 41 -15.52 10.21 -0.68
N GLU A 42 -16.76 9.77 -0.50
CA GLU A 42 -17.59 9.27 -1.62
C GLU A 42 -17.92 10.39 -2.61
N LYS A 43 -18.28 11.57 -2.10
CA LYS A 43 -18.55 12.75 -2.91
C LYS A 43 -17.34 13.18 -3.73
N MET A 44 -16.16 13.18 -3.11
CA MET A 44 -14.89 13.51 -3.77
C MET A 44 -14.60 12.54 -4.92
N GLY A 45 -14.76 11.23 -4.69
CA GLY A 45 -14.56 10.23 -5.74
C GLY A 45 -15.49 10.42 -6.94
N MET A 46 -16.78 10.72 -6.69
CA MET A 46 -17.75 11.02 -7.76
C MET A 46 -17.45 12.33 -8.48
N ALA A 47 -17.06 13.36 -7.75
CA ALA A 47 -16.73 14.67 -8.31
C ALA A 47 -15.47 14.59 -9.19
N LEU A 48 -14.40 13.96 -8.71
CA LEU A 48 -13.16 13.76 -9.48
C LEU A 48 -13.40 12.95 -10.75
N ARG A 49 -14.26 11.93 -10.70
CA ARG A 49 -14.64 11.17 -11.91
C ARG A 49 -15.32 12.05 -12.96
N LYS A 50 -16.26 12.90 -12.55
CA LYS A 50 -16.91 13.84 -13.46
C LYS A 50 -15.93 14.84 -14.06
N LEU A 51 -15.00 15.36 -13.23
CA LEU A 51 -13.97 16.28 -13.71
C LEU A 51 -13.02 15.62 -14.71
N MET A 52 -12.66 14.34 -14.52
CA MET A 52 -11.88 13.57 -15.51
C MET A 52 -12.67 13.31 -16.81
N ASP A 53 -13.99 13.14 -16.76
CA ASP A 53 -14.82 12.96 -17.95
C ASP A 53 -14.90 14.28 -18.78
N GLU A 54 -14.79 15.44 -18.11
CA GLU A 54 -14.75 16.77 -18.75
C GLU A 54 -13.35 17.14 -19.24
N ASP A 55 -12.30 16.76 -18.49
CA ASP A 55 -10.91 17.10 -18.75
C ASP A 55 -10.02 15.85 -18.83
N PRO A 56 -9.74 15.34 -20.03
CA PRO A 56 -8.91 14.17 -20.23
C PRO A 56 -7.44 14.34 -19.86
N SER A 57 -6.96 15.58 -19.66
CA SER A 57 -5.60 15.85 -19.17
C SER A 57 -5.48 15.72 -17.65
N LEU A 58 -6.61 15.61 -16.93
CA LEU A 58 -6.66 15.30 -15.52
C LEU A 58 -6.63 13.79 -15.32
N LYS A 59 -5.66 13.27 -14.57
CA LYS A 59 -5.60 11.86 -14.16
C LYS A 59 -5.72 11.74 -12.66
N VAL A 60 -6.56 10.81 -12.19
CA VAL A 60 -6.72 10.53 -10.77
C VAL A 60 -6.50 9.04 -10.53
N LYS A 61 -5.59 8.71 -9.60
CA LYS A 61 -5.29 7.34 -9.20
C LYS A 61 -5.31 7.22 -7.68
N TYR A 62 -5.84 6.12 -7.19
CA TYR A 62 -5.72 5.78 -5.78
C TYR A 62 -4.46 4.94 -5.57
N ASN A 63 -3.59 5.40 -4.69
CA ASN A 63 -2.40 4.66 -4.28
C ASN A 63 -2.74 3.76 -3.08
N ASN A 64 -2.81 2.45 -3.31
CA ASN A 64 -3.16 1.48 -2.27
C ASN A 64 -2.06 1.34 -1.19
N GLU A 65 -0.81 1.70 -1.49
CA GLU A 65 0.31 1.57 -0.56
C GLU A 65 0.31 2.73 0.45
N THR A 66 0.06 3.96 -0.02
CA THR A 66 0.01 5.15 0.85
C THR A 66 -1.40 5.51 1.33
N GLY A 67 -2.43 4.90 0.74
CA GLY A 67 -3.84 5.21 1.03
C GLY A 67 -4.28 6.58 0.49
N GLN A 68 -3.47 7.22 -0.37
CA GLN A 68 -3.75 8.53 -0.90
C GLN A 68 -4.41 8.50 -2.28
N THR A 69 -5.27 9.47 -2.54
CA THR A 69 -5.74 9.77 -3.89
C THR A 69 -4.75 10.75 -4.53
N ILE A 70 -4.11 10.36 -5.63
CA ILE A 70 -3.16 11.17 -6.37
C ILE A 70 -3.86 11.76 -7.59
N MET A 71 -3.82 13.07 -7.69
CA MET A 71 -4.35 13.87 -8.79
C MET A 71 -3.18 14.41 -9.61
N SER A 72 -3.15 14.15 -10.91
CA SER A 72 -2.10 14.58 -11.83
C SER A 72 -2.67 15.47 -12.92
N GLY A 73 -1.96 16.54 -13.25
CA GLY A 73 -2.39 17.54 -14.22
C GLY A 73 -1.23 18.25 -14.91
N MET A 74 -1.59 19.17 -15.81
CA MET A 74 -0.65 19.88 -16.70
C MET A 74 0.17 20.96 -16.02
N GLY A 75 -0.09 21.27 -14.76
CA GLY A 75 0.61 22.29 -14.00
C GLY A 75 -0.10 22.67 -12.71
N GLN A 76 0.56 23.43 -11.85
CA GLN A 76 0.01 23.84 -10.56
C GLN A 76 -1.32 24.56 -10.69
N LEU A 77 -1.41 25.54 -11.58
CA LEU A 77 -2.64 26.30 -11.80
C LEU A 77 -3.81 25.40 -12.25
N HIS A 78 -3.54 24.38 -13.08
CA HIS A 78 -4.54 23.41 -13.49
C HIS A 78 -5.11 22.67 -12.27
N LEU A 79 -4.24 22.13 -11.42
CA LEU A 79 -4.67 21.41 -10.22
C LEU A 79 -5.39 22.31 -9.21
N ASP A 80 -4.94 23.56 -9.04
CA ASP A 80 -5.59 24.54 -8.17
C ASP A 80 -7.03 24.85 -8.65
N ILE A 81 -7.26 24.97 -9.96
CA ILE A 81 -8.59 25.15 -10.54
C ILE A 81 -9.47 23.93 -10.27
N ILE A 82 -8.95 22.72 -10.40
CA ILE A 82 -9.70 21.49 -10.10
C ILE A 82 -10.11 21.44 -8.62
N ILE A 83 -9.23 21.82 -7.70
CA ILE A 83 -9.54 21.89 -6.26
C ILE A 83 -10.62 22.95 -5.98
N ASP A 84 -10.51 24.12 -6.59
CA ASP A 84 -11.51 25.16 -6.45
C ASP A 84 -12.89 24.72 -7.01
N ARG A 85 -12.91 23.98 -8.14
CA ARG A 85 -14.14 23.40 -8.69
C ARG A 85 -14.73 22.32 -7.78
N LEU A 86 -13.91 21.47 -7.14
CA LEU A 86 -14.37 20.50 -6.12
C LEU A 86 -15.16 21.20 -5.01
N GLN A 87 -14.66 22.34 -4.55
CA GLN A 87 -15.31 23.10 -3.49
C GLN A 87 -16.57 23.81 -3.99
N ARG A 88 -16.50 24.54 -5.11
CA ARG A 88 -17.61 25.40 -5.60
C ARG A 88 -18.75 24.61 -6.23
N GLU A 89 -18.44 23.60 -7.04
CA GLU A 89 -19.45 22.86 -7.81
C GLU A 89 -19.99 21.65 -7.05
N PHE A 90 -19.13 20.98 -6.25
CA PHE A 90 -19.48 19.73 -5.57
C PHE A 90 -19.57 19.86 -4.04
N SER A 91 -19.27 21.05 -3.50
CA SER A 91 -19.24 21.29 -2.05
C SER A 91 -18.33 20.31 -1.28
N VAL A 92 -17.21 19.90 -1.89
CA VAL A 92 -16.22 19.01 -1.31
C VAL A 92 -15.01 19.82 -0.87
N LEU A 93 -14.71 19.79 0.43
CA LEU A 93 -13.48 20.36 0.97
C LEU A 93 -12.37 19.31 0.93
N ALA A 94 -11.33 19.59 0.15
CA ALA A 94 -10.17 18.75 0.01
C ALA A 94 -8.93 19.38 0.65
N LEU A 95 -8.09 18.55 1.27
CA LEU A 95 -6.74 18.91 1.70
C LEU A 95 -5.78 18.48 0.59
N VAL A 96 -4.86 19.35 0.25
CA VAL A 96 -3.87 19.11 -0.80
C VAL A 96 -2.49 19.02 -0.16
N GLY A 97 -1.70 18.04 -0.60
CA GLY A 97 -0.35 17.83 -0.12
C GLY A 97 0.53 17.18 -1.19
N GLN A 98 1.78 16.99 -0.84
CA GLN A 98 2.67 16.20 -1.69
C GLN A 98 2.35 14.71 -1.57
N PRO A 99 2.48 13.92 -2.65
CA PRO A 99 2.40 12.47 -2.58
C PRO A 99 3.42 11.92 -1.58
N GLN A 100 2.98 10.98 -0.76
CA GLN A 100 3.88 10.30 0.18
C GLN A 100 4.71 9.26 -0.55
N VAL A 101 5.96 9.12 -0.13
CA VAL A 101 6.84 8.04 -0.59
C VAL A 101 6.36 6.72 0.02
N ALA A 102 6.17 5.70 -0.81
CA ALA A 102 5.77 4.37 -0.37
C ALA A 102 6.98 3.60 0.19
N TYR A 103 7.41 3.98 1.39
CA TYR A 103 8.46 3.24 2.10
C TYR A 103 8.01 1.83 2.44
N LYS A 104 8.98 0.90 2.49
CA LYS A 104 8.81 -0.46 2.99
C LYS A 104 9.89 -0.79 4.00
N GLU A 105 9.66 -1.84 4.80
CA GLU A 105 10.66 -2.33 5.74
C GLU A 105 11.15 -3.70 5.27
N THR A 106 12.42 -4.03 5.55
CA THR A 106 12.96 -5.37 5.36
C THR A 106 14.03 -5.67 6.41
N LEU A 107 14.40 -6.93 6.52
CA LEU A 107 15.52 -7.34 7.36
C LEU A 107 16.77 -7.63 6.53
N THR A 108 17.94 -7.46 7.15
CA THR A 108 19.24 -7.67 6.45
C THR A 108 19.96 -8.93 6.87
N LYS A 109 19.54 -9.58 7.96
CA LYS A 109 20.21 -10.75 8.54
C LYS A 109 19.21 -11.84 8.85
N LYS A 110 19.65 -13.08 8.68
CA LYS A 110 18.92 -14.24 9.17
C LYS A 110 18.88 -14.23 10.71
N ILE A 111 17.70 -14.47 11.28
CA ILE A 111 17.46 -14.49 12.72
C ILE A 111 16.49 -15.60 13.10
N ILE A 112 16.64 -16.11 14.30
CA ILE A 112 15.63 -16.97 14.95
C ILE A 112 15.03 -16.17 16.11
N SER A 113 13.71 -16.12 16.15
CA SER A 113 12.95 -15.40 17.17
C SER A 113 11.88 -16.29 17.78
N THR A 114 11.57 -16.05 19.02
CA THR A 114 10.58 -16.82 19.78
C THR A 114 9.44 -15.89 20.21
N GLY A 115 8.22 -16.27 19.88
CA GLY A 115 7.02 -15.61 20.37
C GLY A 115 6.33 -16.48 21.42
N LYS A 116 6.10 -15.90 22.57
CA LYS A 116 5.36 -16.56 23.63
C LYS A 116 4.29 -15.64 24.15
N PHE A 117 3.05 -16.08 24.02
CA PHE A 117 1.89 -15.39 24.58
C PHE A 117 1.29 -16.24 25.68
N VAL A 118 1.38 -15.76 26.92
CA VAL A 118 0.82 -16.42 28.10
C VAL A 118 0.02 -15.40 28.87
N GLN A 119 -1.25 -15.68 29.06
CA GLN A 119 -2.12 -14.86 29.89
C GLN A 119 -2.97 -15.75 30.79
N GLN A 120 -2.93 -15.49 32.08
CA GLN A 120 -3.68 -16.23 33.09
C GLN A 120 -4.54 -15.24 33.89
N SER A 121 -5.84 -15.30 33.71
CA SER A 121 -6.79 -14.43 34.41
C SER A 121 -7.92 -15.29 34.96
N GLY A 122 -7.76 -15.79 36.20
CA GLY A 122 -8.83 -16.34 37.03
C GLY A 122 -9.80 -17.37 36.41
N GLY A 123 -9.37 -18.17 35.44
CA GLY A 123 -10.16 -19.14 34.71
C GLY A 123 -9.30 -19.89 33.65
N ARG A 124 -9.89 -20.17 32.47
CA ARG A 124 -9.15 -20.75 31.34
C ARG A 124 -8.04 -19.79 30.90
N GLY A 125 -6.78 -20.26 30.94
CA GLY A 125 -5.61 -19.49 30.49
C GLY A 125 -5.57 -19.31 28.98
N GLN A 126 -4.58 -18.52 28.52
CA GLN A 126 -4.24 -18.40 27.09
C GLN A 126 -2.77 -18.74 26.92
N TYR A 127 -2.47 -19.65 25.99
CA TYR A 127 -1.11 -20.10 25.74
C TYR A 127 -0.85 -20.24 24.23
N GLY A 128 0.17 -19.55 23.72
CA GLY A 128 0.70 -19.70 22.38
C GLY A 128 2.21 -19.58 22.41
N HIS A 129 2.90 -20.47 21.73
CA HIS A 129 4.36 -20.45 21.64
C HIS A 129 4.81 -20.94 20.27
N CYS A 130 5.55 -20.10 19.55
CA CYS A 130 6.15 -20.42 18.26
C CYS A 130 7.59 -19.93 18.18
N VAL A 131 8.37 -20.59 17.34
CA VAL A 131 9.75 -20.22 17.02
C VAL A 131 9.83 -20.03 15.51
N LEU A 132 10.16 -18.82 15.11
CA LEU A 132 10.27 -18.42 13.71
C LEU A 132 11.73 -18.23 13.31
N GLU A 133 12.10 -18.82 12.20
CA GLU A 133 13.33 -18.48 11.48
C GLU A 133 12.95 -17.46 10.40
N MET A 134 13.62 -16.33 10.38
CA MET A 134 13.38 -15.25 9.44
C MET A 134 14.66 -14.92 8.69
N GLN A 135 14.57 -14.73 7.37
CA GLN A 135 15.70 -14.39 6.52
C GLN A 135 15.29 -13.50 5.34
N PRO A 136 16.22 -12.68 4.80
CA PRO A 136 15.97 -11.94 3.57
C PRO A 136 15.63 -12.88 2.42
N GLN A 137 14.71 -12.45 1.54
CA GLN A 137 14.46 -13.14 0.28
C GLN A 137 15.41 -12.64 -0.80
N GLU A 138 15.83 -13.54 -1.70
CA GLU A 138 16.71 -13.19 -2.83
C GLU A 138 15.97 -12.45 -3.95
N THR A 139 14.66 -12.66 -4.06
CA THR A 139 13.85 -12.04 -5.11
C THR A 139 13.19 -10.76 -4.58
N PRO A 140 13.59 -9.57 -5.08
CA PRO A 140 12.95 -8.31 -4.70
C PRO A 140 11.45 -8.29 -5.07
N GLY A 141 10.63 -7.74 -4.19
CA GLY A 141 9.18 -7.63 -4.41
C GLY A 141 8.38 -8.90 -4.12
N ALA A 142 9.01 -9.96 -3.60
CA ALA A 142 8.33 -11.21 -3.25
C ALA A 142 7.40 -11.09 -2.03
N GLY A 143 7.48 -9.97 -1.31
CA GLY A 143 6.67 -9.74 -0.11
C GLY A 143 7.13 -10.57 1.08
N VAL A 144 6.17 -10.97 1.93
CA VAL A 144 6.43 -11.86 3.07
C VAL A 144 5.89 -13.25 2.77
N THR A 145 6.76 -14.25 2.78
CA THR A 145 6.38 -15.66 2.63
C THR A 145 6.40 -16.36 3.98
N PHE A 146 5.53 -17.36 4.16
CA PHE A 146 5.45 -18.16 5.37
C PHE A 146 5.45 -19.64 5.01
N GLU A 147 6.40 -20.37 5.56
CA GLU A 147 6.53 -21.82 5.41
C GLU A 147 6.46 -22.52 6.77
N ASP A 148 5.87 -23.71 6.77
CA ASP A 148 5.85 -24.60 7.91
C ASP A 148 6.90 -25.72 7.73
N LYS A 149 7.86 -25.82 8.65
CA LYS A 149 8.86 -26.89 8.71
C LYS A 149 8.84 -27.64 10.05
N LEU A 150 7.70 -27.64 10.73
CA LEU A 150 7.53 -28.36 11.98
C LEU A 150 7.73 -29.87 11.78
N LYS A 151 8.39 -30.50 12.74
CA LYS A 151 8.57 -31.95 12.78
C LYS A 151 7.79 -32.53 13.95
N GLY A 152 7.13 -33.67 13.74
CA GLY A 152 6.52 -34.42 14.83
C GLY A 152 5.19 -33.90 15.39
N GLY A 153 4.52 -32.94 14.73
CA GLY A 153 3.19 -32.48 15.16
C GLY A 153 3.17 -31.70 16.46
N VAL A 154 4.25 -30.99 16.77
CA VAL A 154 4.40 -30.15 18.00
C VAL A 154 3.38 -29.03 18.13
N ILE A 155 2.76 -28.62 17.02
CA ILE A 155 1.65 -27.66 16.96
C ILE A 155 0.54 -28.23 16.07
N PRO A 156 -0.73 -28.26 16.49
CA PRO A 156 -1.87 -28.60 15.66
C PRO A 156 -1.99 -27.72 14.43
N ARG A 157 -2.42 -28.28 13.29
CA ARG A 157 -2.49 -27.56 12.00
C ARG A 157 -3.37 -26.32 12.03
N GLU A 158 -4.41 -26.30 12.83
CA GLU A 158 -5.31 -25.15 13.01
C GLU A 158 -4.56 -23.93 13.58
N TYR A 159 -3.60 -24.15 14.48
CA TYR A 159 -2.82 -23.07 15.08
C TYR A 159 -1.68 -22.56 14.18
N ILE A 160 -1.19 -23.36 13.23
CA ILE A 160 -0.20 -22.92 12.23
C ILE A 160 -0.77 -21.80 11.36
N GLN A 161 -2.05 -21.94 10.95
CA GLN A 161 -2.70 -20.88 10.17
C GLN A 161 -2.93 -19.62 10.99
N ALA A 162 -3.23 -19.74 12.27
CA ALA A 162 -3.37 -18.63 13.20
C ALA A 162 -2.04 -17.89 13.38
N ASP A 163 -0.94 -18.62 13.56
CA ASP A 163 0.42 -18.09 13.64
C ASP A 163 0.80 -17.29 12.37
N ARG A 164 0.56 -17.89 11.20
CA ARG A 164 0.72 -17.19 9.90
C ARG A 164 -0.07 -15.89 9.84
N ASN A 165 -1.32 -15.90 10.28
CA ASN A 165 -2.17 -14.68 10.27
C ASN A 165 -1.58 -13.60 11.18
N GLY A 166 -1.02 -13.96 12.32
CA GLY A 166 -0.32 -13.04 13.23
C GLY A 166 0.92 -12.42 12.59
N VAL A 167 1.75 -13.22 11.93
CA VAL A 167 2.92 -12.77 11.17
C VAL A 167 2.50 -11.79 10.07
N MET A 168 1.52 -12.15 9.24
CA MET A 168 1.06 -11.32 8.13
C MET A 168 0.42 -10.00 8.58
N ALA A 169 -0.31 -10.01 9.68
CA ALA A 169 -0.87 -8.79 10.26
C ALA A 169 0.23 -7.83 10.73
N SER A 170 1.24 -8.35 11.41
CA SER A 170 2.40 -7.56 11.86
C SER A 170 3.23 -7.03 10.69
N ALA A 171 3.42 -7.84 9.65
CA ALA A 171 4.12 -7.44 8.44
C ALA A 171 3.42 -6.27 7.71
N LYS A 172 2.09 -6.25 7.68
CA LYS A 172 1.33 -5.14 7.10
C LYS A 172 1.43 -3.85 7.91
N SER A 173 1.52 -3.96 9.23
CA SER A 173 1.59 -2.80 10.13
C SER A 173 2.98 -2.17 10.20
N GLY A 174 4.03 -2.92 9.80
CA GLY A 174 5.41 -2.52 9.98
C GLY A 174 5.89 -2.58 11.44
N ILE A 175 7.19 -2.57 11.65
CA ILE A 175 7.80 -2.77 12.97
C ILE A 175 8.80 -1.66 13.30
N LEU A 176 9.55 -1.16 12.31
CA LEU A 176 10.60 -0.16 12.49
C LEU A 176 10.03 1.26 12.50
N ALA A 177 9.25 1.60 11.49
CA ALA A 177 8.68 2.93 11.29
C ALA A 177 7.18 2.91 10.90
N GLY A 178 6.56 1.72 10.91
CA GLY A 178 5.14 1.56 10.59
C GLY A 178 4.86 1.37 9.09
N TYR A 179 5.87 1.02 8.30
CA TYR A 179 5.70 0.74 6.88
C TYR A 179 5.62 -0.77 6.62
N PRO A 180 4.85 -1.22 5.62
CA PRO A 180 4.71 -2.64 5.32
C PRO A 180 6.06 -3.33 5.10
N VAL A 181 6.23 -4.51 5.69
CA VAL A 181 7.42 -5.33 5.52
C VAL A 181 7.36 -6.06 4.18
N THR A 182 8.48 -6.15 3.48
CA THR A 182 8.64 -6.89 2.23
C THR A 182 9.93 -7.71 2.23
N ASP A 183 10.00 -8.70 1.33
CA ASP A 183 11.19 -9.49 1.02
C ASP A 183 11.75 -10.24 2.22
N VAL A 184 10.84 -10.84 3.00
CA VAL A 184 11.15 -11.64 4.18
C VAL A 184 10.57 -13.05 4.04
N ALA A 185 11.42 -14.07 4.12
CA ALA A 185 11.01 -15.46 4.26
C ALA A 185 10.92 -15.81 5.74
N VAL A 186 9.74 -16.25 6.17
CA VAL A 186 9.44 -16.67 7.53
C VAL A 186 9.19 -18.18 7.52
N THR A 187 9.91 -18.91 8.35
CA THR A 187 9.75 -20.35 8.51
C THR A 187 9.42 -20.68 9.97
N LEU A 188 8.31 -21.33 10.18
CA LEU A 188 7.94 -21.88 11.48
C LEU A 188 8.72 -23.16 11.71
N ILE A 189 9.66 -23.15 12.69
CA ILE A 189 10.62 -24.25 12.93
C ILE A 189 10.34 -25.05 14.19
N ASP A 190 9.70 -24.43 15.19
CA ASP A 190 9.38 -25.08 16.47
C ASP A 190 8.24 -24.34 17.17
N GLY A 191 7.73 -24.93 18.23
CA GLY A 191 6.73 -24.34 19.11
C GLY A 191 6.18 -25.35 20.12
N SER A 192 5.22 -24.91 20.89
CA SER A 192 4.51 -25.81 21.82
C SER A 192 3.10 -25.31 22.06
N TYR A 193 2.20 -26.22 22.36
CA TYR A 193 0.82 -25.93 22.70
C TYR A 193 0.43 -26.54 24.05
N HIS A 194 -0.67 -26.09 24.57
CA HIS A 194 -1.26 -26.62 25.80
C HIS A 194 -2.71 -27.02 25.50
N ASP A 195 -3.09 -28.27 25.79
CA ASP A 195 -4.39 -28.83 25.38
C ASP A 195 -5.61 -28.03 25.83
N VAL A 196 -5.53 -27.32 26.98
CA VAL A 196 -6.64 -26.57 27.55
C VAL A 196 -6.57 -25.08 27.24
N ASP A 197 -5.35 -24.49 27.25
CA ASP A 197 -5.14 -23.04 27.24
C ASP A 197 -4.76 -22.50 25.87
N SER A 198 -4.45 -23.37 24.89
CA SER A 198 -4.14 -22.93 23.53
C SER A 198 -5.42 -22.60 22.74
N SER A 199 -5.31 -21.56 21.91
CA SER A 199 -6.35 -21.09 21.02
C SER A 199 -5.75 -20.45 19.78
N GLU A 200 -6.53 -20.29 18.72
CA GLU A 200 -6.12 -19.56 17.50
C GLU A 200 -5.64 -18.14 17.84
N LEU A 201 -6.36 -17.44 18.73
CA LEU A 201 -5.97 -16.09 19.15
C LEU A 201 -4.59 -16.08 19.84
N SER A 202 -4.32 -17.07 20.70
CA SER A 202 -3.03 -17.16 21.41
C SER A 202 -1.87 -17.38 20.45
N PHE A 203 -2.06 -18.21 19.41
CA PHE A 203 -1.04 -18.43 18.39
C PHE A 203 -0.90 -17.25 17.43
N GLN A 204 -1.99 -16.59 17.07
CA GLN A 204 -1.93 -15.34 16.31
C GLN A 204 -1.10 -14.27 17.05
N MET A 205 -1.29 -14.14 18.35
CA MET A 205 -0.50 -13.24 19.20
C MET A 205 0.95 -13.70 19.31
N ALA A 206 1.22 -15.00 19.45
CA ALA A 206 2.58 -15.54 19.51
C ALA A 206 3.33 -15.28 18.20
N GLY A 207 2.74 -15.52 17.05
CA GLY A 207 3.32 -15.22 15.73
C GLY A 207 3.63 -13.73 15.55
N SER A 208 2.70 -12.86 15.96
CA SER A 208 2.90 -11.41 15.95
C SER A 208 4.09 -10.98 16.82
N ILE A 209 4.20 -11.54 18.03
CA ILE A 209 5.31 -11.26 18.96
C ILE A 209 6.63 -11.75 18.39
N ALA A 210 6.68 -13.01 17.88
CA ALA A 210 7.89 -13.59 17.29
C ALA A 210 8.39 -12.77 16.10
N PHE A 211 7.47 -12.41 15.18
CA PHE A 211 7.81 -11.63 14.02
C PHE A 211 8.33 -10.24 14.39
N SER A 212 7.65 -9.54 15.30
CA SER A 212 8.06 -8.20 15.75
C SER A 212 9.42 -8.21 16.46
N ASP A 213 9.65 -9.19 17.33
CA ASP A 213 10.93 -9.35 18.03
C ASP A 213 12.08 -9.70 17.05
N GLY A 214 11.80 -10.59 16.09
CA GLY A 214 12.74 -10.95 15.04
C GLY A 214 13.14 -9.76 14.18
N MET A 215 12.17 -8.97 13.69
CA MET A 215 12.44 -7.76 12.91
C MET A 215 13.31 -6.76 13.69
N ARG A 216 13.02 -6.51 14.95
CA ARG A 216 13.83 -5.59 15.78
C ARG A 216 15.27 -6.06 15.95
N LYS A 217 15.51 -7.36 16.05
CA LYS A 217 16.85 -7.95 16.25
C LYS A 217 17.61 -8.19 14.96
N ALA A 218 16.94 -8.25 13.81
CA ALA A 218 17.52 -8.61 12.50
C ALA A 218 18.18 -7.45 11.76
N SER A 219 18.44 -6.32 12.39
CA SER A 219 18.95 -5.10 11.73
C SER A 219 18.06 -4.68 10.56
N SER A 220 16.78 -4.45 10.84
CA SER A 220 15.82 -4.00 9.85
C SER A 220 16.17 -2.62 9.29
N ILE A 221 15.87 -2.41 8.00
CA ILE A 221 16.11 -1.16 7.29
C ILE A 221 14.84 -0.72 6.56
N LEU A 222 14.78 0.57 6.24
CA LEU A 222 13.78 1.14 5.36
C LEU A 222 14.25 1.01 3.90
N LEU A 223 13.31 0.69 3.03
CA LEU A 223 13.48 0.68 1.58
C LEU A 223 12.71 1.85 0.99
N GLU A 224 13.34 2.55 0.05
CA GLU A 224 12.71 3.57 -0.78
C GLU A 224 12.36 2.98 -2.15
N PRO A 225 11.27 3.41 -2.79
CA PRO A 225 10.97 2.98 -4.14
C PRO A 225 11.96 3.60 -5.13
N ILE A 226 12.50 2.78 -6.02
CA ILE A 226 13.24 3.24 -7.19
C ILE A 226 12.25 3.34 -8.33
N MET A 227 12.16 4.51 -8.97
CA MET A 227 11.23 4.80 -10.05
C MET A 227 11.96 5.20 -11.32
N ASP A 228 11.39 4.82 -12.46
CA ASP A 228 11.81 5.37 -13.75
C ASP A 228 11.27 6.79 -13.89
N MET A 229 12.11 7.72 -14.34
CA MET A 229 11.75 9.11 -14.55
C MET A 229 12.02 9.51 -15.99
N GLU A 230 11.02 10.09 -16.63
CA GLU A 230 11.14 10.72 -17.95
C GLU A 230 11.03 12.22 -17.80
N VAL A 231 12.02 12.96 -18.31
CA VAL A 231 12.05 14.42 -18.27
C VAL A 231 12.04 14.98 -19.68
N ILE A 232 10.97 15.68 -20.03
CA ILE A 232 10.81 16.31 -21.35
C ILE A 232 11.07 17.81 -21.20
N VAL A 233 12.09 18.31 -21.90
CA VAL A 233 12.50 19.70 -21.84
C VAL A 233 12.89 20.22 -23.25
N PRO A 234 12.79 21.54 -23.51
CA PRO A 234 13.38 22.14 -24.69
C PRO A 234 14.90 21.94 -24.74
N ASP A 235 15.47 21.82 -25.95
CA ASP A 235 16.89 21.51 -26.17
C ASP A 235 17.83 22.48 -25.45
N GLU A 236 17.47 23.75 -25.33
CA GLU A 236 18.24 24.79 -24.64
C GLU A 236 18.47 24.53 -23.14
N PHE A 237 17.59 23.74 -22.49
CA PHE A 237 17.70 23.43 -21.07
C PHE A 237 18.25 22.04 -20.79
N MET A 238 18.51 21.22 -21.84
CA MET A 238 18.93 19.82 -21.69
C MET A 238 20.19 19.67 -20.86
N VAL A 239 21.22 20.47 -21.13
CA VAL A 239 22.51 20.38 -20.43
C VAL A 239 22.37 20.74 -18.95
N THR A 240 21.56 21.76 -18.63
CA THR A 240 21.33 22.18 -17.25
C THR A 240 20.60 21.08 -16.46
N ILE A 241 19.56 20.51 -17.03
CA ILE A 241 18.76 19.45 -16.39
C ILE A 241 19.58 18.16 -16.18
N ILE A 242 20.42 17.77 -17.16
CA ILE A 242 21.32 16.60 -16.98
C ILE A 242 22.32 16.82 -15.84
N GLY A 243 22.71 18.06 -15.60
CA GLY A 243 23.60 18.40 -14.47
C GLY A 243 22.92 18.39 -13.10
N ASP A 244 21.60 18.52 -13.04
CA ASP A 244 20.80 18.55 -11.83
C ASP A 244 20.24 17.15 -11.45
N LEU A 245 20.26 16.17 -12.37
CA LEU A 245 19.85 14.79 -12.20
C LEU A 245 21.02 13.89 -11.77
#